data_fc7d0f4e9b8e7105e2a4657638c563e3
#
_entry.id   fc7d0f4e9b8e7105e2a4657638c563e3
#
_cell.length_a   1.000
_cell.length_b   1.000
_cell.length_c   1.000
_cell.angle_alpha   90.00
_cell.angle_beta   90.00
_cell.angle_gamma   90.00
#
_symmetry.space_group_name_H-M   'P 1'
#
loop_
_entity.id
_entity.type
_entity.pdbx_description
1 polymer ?
#
loop_
_entity_poly.entity_id
_entity_poly.type
_entity_poly.pdbx_seq_one_letter_code
_entity_poly.pdbx_strand_id
1 'polypeptide(L)'
;MLTHPAALLGIPLYILDSGSHTPAKQTLLAPANTSHPDGPFTSESHIRELAKQCDILTVEIEHVNADVLESVESEGLCEVQPSPATIRLIQDKYLQKKFLDERGIPVAPYEGIGEKTEDGIKKIAEKLGLPVMLKARTLAYDGRGNSPLQSTSSSDIQKSLDFLGDRPLYAEGWCPFVKEVAVMVVRNKEGEVRSYDAVETVHKDSILRVCTAPLRAKGMEGVNERARELAEKAVGHLQGAGIFGVEMFLMADGESPCIL
;
A
#
# COMPACT_ATOMS: atom_id res chain seq x y z
N MET A 1 -12.67 -9.32 0.61
CA MET A 1 -13.41 -8.40 1.51
C MET A 1 -14.62 -7.78 0.83
N LEU A 2 -14.58 -7.40 -0.44
CA LEU A 2 -15.70 -6.75 -1.16
C LEU A 2 -16.90 -7.65 -1.45
N THR A 3 -16.74 -8.98 -1.40
CA THR A 3 -17.80 -9.93 -1.76
C THR A 3 -19.06 -9.81 -0.90
N HIS A 4 -18.89 -9.67 0.42
CA HIS A 4 -20.03 -9.58 1.32
C HIS A 4 -20.83 -8.26 1.16
N PRO A 5 -20.21 -7.07 1.18
CA PRO A 5 -20.96 -5.84 0.95
C PRO A 5 -21.55 -5.76 -0.46
N ALA A 6 -20.89 -6.28 -1.49
CA ALA A 6 -21.46 -6.34 -2.84
C ALA A 6 -22.73 -7.18 -2.87
N ALA A 7 -22.72 -8.36 -2.22
CA ALA A 7 -23.90 -9.20 -2.11
C ALA A 7 -25.06 -8.53 -1.36
N LEU A 8 -24.78 -7.81 -0.28
CA LEU A 8 -25.79 -7.06 0.48
C LEU A 8 -26.42 -5.92 -0.32
N LEU A 9 -25.64 -5.34 -1.23
CA LEU A 9 -26.10 -4.23 -2.09
C LEU A 9 -26.70 -4.74 -3.42
N GLY A 10 -26.71 -6.06 -3.66
CA GLY A 10 -27.19 -6.63 -4.91
C GLY A 10 -26.31 -6.30 -6.12
N ILE A 11 -25.03 -6.00 -5.90
CA ILE A 11 -24.05 -5.67 -6.93
C ILE A 11 -23.44 -6.97 -7.46
N PRO A 12 -23.58 -7.29 -8.76
CA PRO A 12 -22.90 -8.42 -9.37
C PRO A 12 -21.39 -8.26 -9.27
N LEU A 13 -20.69 -9.32 -8.85
CA LEU A 13 -19.24 -9.29 -8.70
C LEU A 13 -18.59 -10.44 -9.47
N TYR A 14 -17.62 -10.11 -10.31
CA TYR A 14 -16.73 -11.05 -10.98
C TYR A 14 -15.36 -11.02 -10.33
N ILE A 15 -14.69 -12.16 -10.24
CA ILE A 15 -13.44 -12.29 -9.48
C ILE A 15 -12.41 -12.98 -10.36
N LEU A 16 -11.28 -12.30 -10.57
CA LEU A 16 -10.08 -12.89 -11.15
C LEU A 16 -9.12 -13.27 -10.03
N ASP A 17 -8.86 -14.55 -9.90
CA ASP A 17 -7.86 -15.11 -9.00
C ASP A 17 -7.48 -16.52 -9.46
N SER A 18 -6.30 -17.00 -9.08
CA SER A 18 -5.79 -18.31 -9.47
C SER A 18 -6.38 -19.41 -8.58
N GLY A 19 -7.12 -20.33 -9.18
CA GLY A 19 -7.78 -21.45 -8.54
C GLY A 19 -9.28 -21.25 -8.34
N SER A 20 -10.03 -22.30 -8.62
CA SER A 20 -11.49 -22.32 -8.53
C SER A 20 -12.01 -22.24 -7.09
N HIS A 21 -11.15 -22.55 -6.11
CA HIS A 21 -11.49 -22.62 -4.69
C HIS A 21 -10.89 -21.48 -3.85
N THR A 22 -10.54 -20.36 -4.47
CA THR A 22 -10.07 -19.20 -3.71
C THR A 22 -11.19 -18.63 -2.83
N PRO A 23 -10.87 -18.07 -1.65
CA PRO A 23 -11.89 -17.68 -0.67
C PRO A 23 -12.98 -16.77 -1.23
N ALA A 24 -12.62 -15.81 -2.05
CA ALA A 24 -13.58 -14.89 -2.66
C ALA A 24 -14.54 -15.60 -3.63
N LYS A 25 -14.06 -16.53 -4.45
CA LYS A 25 -14.89 -17.32 -5.39
C LYS A 25 -15.82 -18.30 -4.67
N GLN A 26 -15.43 -18.76 -3.47
CA GLN A 26 -16.29 -19.63 -2.65
C GLN A 26 -17.44 -18.88 -1.98
N THR A 27 -17.33 -17.57 -1.78
CA THR A 27 -18.34 -16.77 -1.09
C THR A 27 -19.41 -16.22 -2.02
N LEU A 28 -19.17 -16.21 -3.33
CA LEU A 28 -20.13 -15.73 -4.34
C LEU A 28 -20.30 -16.76 -5.46
N LEU A 29 -21.57 -16.98 -5.83
CA LEU A 29 -21.86 -17.64 -7.10
C LEU A 29 -21.61 -16.68 -8.24
N ALA A 30 -20.99 -17.17 -9.31
CA ALA A 30 -20.88 -16.40 -10.54
C ALA A 30 -22.27 -16.02 -11.05
N PRO A 31 -22.44 -14.84 -11.65
CA PRO A 31 -23.68 -14.46 -12.30
C PRO A 31 -24.12 -15.48 -13.35
N ALA A 32 -25.44 -15.57 -13.59
CA ALA A 32 -26.00 -16.56 -14.51
C ALA A 32 -25.36 -16.47 -15.90
N ASN A 33 -24.98 -17.64 -16.44
CA ASN A 33 -24.33 -17.82 -17.76
C ASN A 33 -22.88 -17.30 -17.87
N THR A 34 -22.21 -16.99 -16.76
CA THR A 34 -20.81 -16.56 -16.74
C THR A 34 -20.05 -17.31 -15.65
N SER A 35 -18.74 -17.30 -15.72
CA SER A 35 -17.86 -17.85 -14.69
C SER A 35 -16.87 -16.79 -14.21
N HIS A 36 -16.41 -16.93 -12.99
CA HIS A 36 -15.27 -16.15 -12.51
C HIS A 36 -14.02 -16.55 -13.31
N PRO A 37 -13.29 -15.59 -13.92
CA PRO A 37 -12.02 -15.91 -14.58
C PRO A 37 -11.04 -16.60 -13.62
N ASP A 38 -10.32 -17.60 -14.13
CA ASP A 38 -9.37 -18.38 -13.36
C ASP A 38 -7.96 -18.23 -13.94
N GLY A 39 -7.12 -17.52 -13.22
CA GLY A 39 -5.75 -17.27 -13.63
C GLY A 39 -5.07 -16.17 -12.82
N PRO A 40 -3.78 -15.94 -13.12
CA PRO A 40 -3.02 -14.89 -12.42
C PRO A 40 -3.62 -13.50 -12.65
N PHE A 41 -3.82 -12.74 -11.59
CA PHE A 41 -4.30 -11.35 -11.65
C PHE A 41 -3.26 -10.36 -12.23
N THR A 42 -2.06 -10.84 -12.57
CA THR A 42 -1.03 -10.09 -13.31
C THR A 42 -1.06 -10.37 -14.82
N SER A 43 -1.83 -11.38 -15.26
CA SER A 43 -1.91 -11.80 -16.66
C SER A 43 -2.78 -10.87 -17.49
N GLU A 44 -2.23 -10.31 -18.56
CA GLU A 44 -2.97 -9.44 -19.48
C GLU A 44 -4.25 -10.08 -20.02
N SER A 45 -4.16 -11.33 -20.50
CA SER A 45 -5.31 -12.02 -21.08
C SER A 45 -6.46 -12.18 -20.09
N HIS A 46 -6.16 -12.54 -18.83
CA HIS A 46 -7.17 -12.73 -17.79
C HIS A 46 -7.75 -11.41 -17.27
N ILE A 47 -6.93 -10.36 -17.17
CA ILE A 47 -7.43 -9.02 -16.82
C ILE A 47 -8.40 -8.53 -17.90
N ARG A 48 -8.05 -8.69 -19.18
CA ARG A 48 -8.92 -8.30 -20.30
C ARG A 48 -10.18 -9.15 -20.38
N GLU A 49 -10.12 -10.43 -20.04
CA GLU A 49 -11.28 -11.30 -19.93
C GLU A 49 -12.24 -10.81 -18.83
N LEU A 50 -11.71 -10.46 -17.65
CA LEU A 50 -12.51 -9.88 -16.57
C LEU A 50 -13.12 -8.54 -17.00
N ALA A 51 -12.33 -7.64 -17.59
CA ALA A 51 -12.77 -6.31 -18.01
C ALA A 51 -13.96 -6.33 -18.98
N LYS A 52 -14.04 -7.33 -19.86
CA LYS A 52 -15.17 -7.49 -20.78
C LYS A 52 -16.50 -7.88 -20.11
N GLN A 53 -16.46 -8.28 -18.86
CA GLN A 53 -17.61 -8.73 -18.08
C GLN A 53 -18.09 -7.68 -17.05
N CYS A 54 -17.36 -6.57 -16.91
CA CYS A 54 -17.57 -5.59 -15.84
C CYS A 54 -17.73 -4.19 -16.41
N ASP A 55 -18.53 -3.36 -15.75
CA ASP A 55 -18.57 -1.91 -15.98
C ASP A 55 -17.40 -1.21 -15.28
N ILE A 56 -17.03 -1.72 -14.10
CA ILE A 56 -15.94 -1.19 -13.29
C ILE A 56 -15.02 -2.33 -12.85
N LEU A 57 -13.72 -2.16 -13.07
CA LEU A 57 -12.68 -3.05 -12.60
C LEU A 57 -11.96 -2.41 -11.40
N THR A 58 -11.86 -3.15 -10.31
CA THR A 58 -11.15 -2.71 -9.09
C THR A 58 -10.14 -3.75 -8.65
N VAL A 59 -9.27 -3.37 -7.72
CA VAL A 59 -8.22 -4.25 -7.19
C VAL A 59 -8.29 -4.30 -5.67
N GLU A 60 -8.00 -5.46 -5.08
CA GLU A 60 -7.84 -5.61 -3.63
C GLU A 60 -6.37 -5.64 -3.19
N ILE A 61 -5.46 -5.85 -4.15
CA ILE A 61 -4.03 -5.89 -3.91
C ILE A 61 -3.32 -5.09 -5.01
N GLU A 62 -2.29 -4.34 -4.65
CA GLU A 62 -1.55 -3.50 -5.59
C GLU A 62 -0.66 -4.29 -6.57
N HIS A 63 -0.41 -5.57 -6.36
CA HIS A 63 0.49 -6.39 -7.19
C HIS A 63 -0.12 -6.83 -8.53
N VAL A 64 -0.87 -5.96 -9.17
CA VAL A 64 -1.51 -6.16 -10.48
C VAL A 64 -0.68 -5.53 -11.60
N ASN A 65 -0.99 -5.85 -12.84
CA ASN A 65 -0.35 -5.23 -13.99
C ASN A 65 -1.00 -3.87 -14.32
N ALA A 66 -0.44 -2.78 -13.77
CA ALA A 66 -0.98 -1.44 -13.95
C ALA A 66 -0.94 -0.95 -15.41
N ASP A 67 -0.01 -1.44 -16.24
CA ASP A 67 0.06 -1.07 -17.66
C ASP A 67 -1.10 -1.68 -18.44
N VAL A 68 -1.49 -2.90 -18.11
CA VAL A 68 -2.68 -3.54 -18.69
C VAL A 68 -3.96 -2.84 -18.24
N LEU A 69 -4.05 -2.42 -16.97
CA LEU A 69 -5.19 -1.66 -16.48
C LEU A 69 -5.35 -0.32 -17.21
N GLU A 70 -4.24 0.39 -17.44
CA GLU A 70 -4.24 1.63 -18.22
C GLU A 70 -4.69 1.40 -19.70
N SER A 71 -4.24 0.30 -20.30
CA SER A 71 -4.65 -0.10 -21.65
C SER A 71 -6.16 -0.42 -21.71
N VAL A 72 -6.68 -1.18 -20.73
CA VAL A 72 -8.11 -1.51 -20.60
C VAL A 72 -8.96 -0.24 -20.52
N GLU A 73 -8.55 0.73 -19.69
CA GLU A 73 -9.26 2.00 -19.52
C GLU A 73 -9.19 2.86 -20.80
N SER A 74 -8.00 3.01 -21.39
CA SER A 74 -7.79 3.83 -22.60
C SER A 74 -8.50 3.29 -23.83
N GLU A 75 -8.67 1.97 -23.94
CA GLU A 75 -9.43 1.30 -24.97
C GLU A 75 -10.96 1.36 -24.74
N GLY A 76 -11.39 1.86 -23.58
CA GLY A 76 -12.80 1.94 -23.22
C GLY A 76 -13.48 0.58 -22.99
N LEU A 77 -12.70 -0.45 -22.63
CA LEU A 77 -13.25 -1.78 -22.33
C LEU A 77 -14.00 -1.77 -21.00
N CYS A 78 -13.48 -1.09 -20.01
CA CYS A 78 -14.02 -1.05 -18.65
C CYS A 78 -13.41 0.16 -17.91
N GLU A 79 -14.17 0.76 -17.01
CA GLU A 79 -13.65 1.77 -16.11
C GLU A 79 -12.73 1.13 -15.06
N VAL A 80 -11.60 1.75 -14.71
CA VAL A 80 -10.67 1.24 -13.69
C VAL A 80 -10.67 2.14 -12.46
N GLN A 81 -10.94 1.56 -11.29
CA GLN A 81 -10.99 2.28 -10.02
C GLN A 81 -10.22 1.51 -8.92
N PRO A 82 -9.30 2.15 -8.18
CA PRO A 82 -8.76 3.49 -8.42
C PRO A 82 -8.02 3.58 -9.75
N SER A 83 -7.67 4.81 -10.19
CA SER A 83 -7.03 4.97 -11.50
C SER A 83 -5.73 4.15 -11.62
N PRO A 84 -5.35 3.68 -12.83
CA PRO A 84 -4.08 2.98 -13.03
C PRO A 84 -2.86 3.79 -12.57
N ALA A 85 -2.92 5.11 -12.68
CA ALA A 85 -1.88 6.00 -12.19
C ALA A 85 -1.72 5.93 -10.66
N THR A 86 -2.82 5.87 -9.93
CA THR A 86 -2.82 5.68 -8.47
C THR A 86 -2.26 4.31 -8.10
N ILE A 87 -2.67 3.25 -8.79
CA ILE A 87 -2.15 1.89 -8.55
C ILE A 87 -0.64 1.85 -8.77
N ARG A 88 -0.14 2.40 -9.88
CA ARG A 88 1.29 2.46 -10.20
C ARG A 88 2.08 3.26 -9.15
N LEU A 89 1.51 4.36 -8.65
CA LEU A 89 2.11 5.13 -7.57
C LEU A 89 2.26 4.33 -6.28
N ILE A 90 1.22 3.59 -5.89
CA ILE A 90 1.22 2.78 -4.66
C ILE A 90 2.16 1.57 -4.77
N GLN A 91 2.34 1.03 -5.97
CA GLN A 91 3.26 -0.08 -6.23
C GLN A 91 4.73 0.26 -5.94
N ASP A 92 5.15 1.52 -6.13
CA ASP A 92 6.51 1.99 -5.86
C ASP A 92 6.55 2.85 -4.59
N LYS A 93 7.00 2.25 -3.48
CA LYS A 93 7.00 2.89 -2.16
C LYS A 93 7.88 4.15 -2.11
N TYR A 94 8.95 4.22 -2.89
CA TYR A 94 9.78 5.42 -2.98
C TYR A 94 9.05 6.56 -3.72
N LEU A 95 8.41 6.25 -4.84
CA LEU A 95 7.61 7.23 -5.58
C LEU A 95 6.41 7.70 -4.76
N GLN A 96 5.78 6.79 -4.03
CA GLN A 96 4.68 7.12 -3.11
C GLN A 96 5.13 8.12 -2.04
N LYS A 97 6.28 7.88 -1.37
CA LYS A 97 6.82 8.82 -0.39
C LYS A 97 7.14 10.17 -1.00
N LYS A 98 7.82 10.17 -2.13
CA LYS A 98 8.14 11.42 -2.86
C LYS A 98 6.88 12.21 -3.22
N PHE A 99 5.85 11.53 -3.74
CA PHE A 99 4.56 12.13 -4.08
C PHE A 99 3.89 12.79 -2.87
N LEU A 100 3.91 12.14 -1.70
CA LEU A 100 3.34 12.64 -0.47
C LEU A 100 4.13 13.82 0.09
N ASP A 101 5.47 13.70 0.13
CA ASP A 101 6.39 14.73 0.61
C ASP A 101 6.27 16.03 -0.19
N GLU A 102 6.25 15.96 -1.53
CA GLU A 102 6.04 17.09 -2.42
C GLU A 102 4.70 17.83 -2.18
N ARG A 103 3.76 17.18 -1.49
CA ARG A 103 2.44 17.74 -1.11
C ARG A 103 2.35 18.15 0.35
N GLY A 104 3.48 18.15 1.06
CA GLY A 104 3.55 18.52 2.46
C GLY A 104 2.81 17.54 3.37
N ILE A 105 2.75 16.26 3.00
CA ILE A 105 2.28 15.16 3.84
C ILE A 105 3.49 14.62 4.61
N PRO A 106 3.47 14.59 5.94
CA PRO A 106 4.57 14.05 6.74
C PRO A 106 4.83 12.58 6.40
N VAL A 107 6.08 12.28 6.05
CA VAL A 107 6.58 10.91 5.80
C VAL A 107 7.87 10.70 6.60
N ALA A 108 8.20 9.45 6.91
CA ALA A 108 9.50 9.14 7.49
C ALA A 108 10.63 9.64 6.57
N PRO A 109 11.75 10.17 7.11
CA PRO A 109 12.88 10.59 6.30
C PRO A 109 13.31 9.48 5.33
N TYR A 110 13.57 9.79 4.09
CA TYR A 110 13.86 8.79 3.08
C TYR A 110 14.90 9.28 2.06
N GLU A 111 15.56 8.32 1.39
CA GLU A 111 16.55 8.60 0.35
C GLU A 111 16.53 7.49 -0.71
N GLY A 112 16.60 7.86 -1.97
CA GLY A 112 16.74 6.90 -3.08
C GLY A 112 18.13 6.29 -3.13
N ILE A 113 18.22 4.99 -3.39
CA ILE A 113 19.49 4.28 -3.59
C ILE A 113 19.76 4.18 -5.09
N GLY A 114 20.61 5.07 -5.60
CA GLY A 114 21.01 5.05 -7.02
C GLY A 114 21.98 3.91 -7.33
N GLU A 115 23.00 3.74 -6.48
CA GLU A 115 24.02 2.71 -6.62
C GLU A 115 24.00 1.78 -5.41
N LYS A 116 23.82 0.48 -5.65
CA LYS A 116 23.86 -0.56 -4.62
C LYS A 116 25.31 -0.97 -4.31
N THR A 117 26.15 0.02 -3.99
CA THR A 117 27.52 -0.16 -3.60
C THR A 117 27.71 0.13 -2.12
N GLU A 118 28.78 -0.37 -1.55
CA GLU A 118 29.12 -0.09 -0.15
C GLU A 118 29.23 1.42 0.12
N ASP A 119 29.88 2.16 -0.76
CA ASP A 119 30.06 3.61 -0.64
C ASP A 119 28.71 4.36 -0.79
N GLY A 120 27.84 3.90 -1.69
CA GLY A 120 26.49 4.44 -1.85
C GLY A 120 25.66 4.30 -0.59
N ILE A 121 25.69 3.11 0.02
CA ILE A 121 24.95 2.86 1.28
C ILE A 121 25.54 3.65 2.46
N LYS A 122 26.88 3.77 2.56
CA LYS A 122 27.53 4.58 3.60
C LYS A 122 27.09 6.05 3.54
N LYS A 123 27.10 6.66 2.37
CA LYS A 123 26.63 8.04 2.17
C LYS A 123 25.18 8.25 2.61
N ILE A 124 24.33 7.28 2.33
CA ILE A 124 22.91 7.32 2.73
C ILE A 124 22.79 7.20 4.26
N ALA A 125 23.55 6.28 4.87
CA ALA A 125 23.57 6.13 6.31
C ALA A 125 24.14 7.37 7.03
N GLU A 126 25.11 8.06 6.44
CA GLU A 126 25.61 9.36 6.93
C GLU A 126 24.51 10.45 6.89
N LYS A 127 23.69 10.46 5.82
CA LYS A 127 22.63 11.44 5.64
C LYS A 127 21.42 11.20 6.55
N LEU A 128 20.99 9.95 6.69
CA LEU A 128 19.77 9.58 7.44
C LEU A 128 20.05 9.24 8.90
N GLY A 129 21.30 8.93 9.26
CA GLY A 129 21.67 8.40 10.56
C GLY A 129 21.49 6.88 10.63
N LEU A 130 22.13 6.26 11.63
CA LEU A 130 21.95 4.85 11.97
C LEU A 130 21.07 4.71 13.22
N PRO A 131 20.29 3.64 13.32
CA PRO A 131 20.03 2.64 12.28
C PRO A 131 19.21 3.20 11.10
N VAL A 132 19.36 2.59 9.93
CA VAL A 132 18.59 2.94 8.74
C VAL A 132 17.89 1.69 8.19
N MET A 133 16.69 1.84 7.67
CA MET A 133 15.96 0.74 7.05
C MET A 133 16.16 0.75 5.55
N LEU A 134 16.86 -0.25 4.99
CA LEU A 134 16.93 -0.45 3.55
C LEU A 134 15.67 -1.20 3.09
N LYS A 135 15.02 -0.71 2.05
CA LYS A 135 13.73 -1.23 1.59
C LYS A 135 13.70 -1.43 0.08
N ALA A 136 13.07 -2.52 -0.36
CA ALA A 136 12.73 -2.69 -1.77
C ALA A 136 11.61 -1.71 -2.14
N ARG A 137 11.74 -1.05 -3.32
CA ARG A 137 10.74 -0.09 -3.80
C ARG A 137 9.43 -0.76 -4.20
N THR A 138 9.51 -1.96 -4.75
CA THR A 138 8.37 -2.71 -5.27
C THR A 138 8.34 -4.14 -4.74
N LEU A 139 7.16 -4.77 -4.79
CA LEU A 139 6.95 -6.17 -4.42
C LEU A 139 7.46 -6.51 -2.99
N ALA A 140 7.33 -5.57 -2.07
CA ALA A 140 7.63 -5.75 -0.66
C ALA A 140 6.33 -6.08 0.10
N TYR A 141 6.29 -7.23 0.76
CA TYR A 141 5.16 -7.69 1.58
C TYR A 141 5.68 -8.59 2.71
N ASP A 142 4.97 -8.67 3.82
CA ASP A 142 5.27 -9.56 4.95
C ASP A 142 6.74 -9.50 5.41
N GLY A 143 7.35 -8.30 5.45
CA GLY A 143 8.76 -8.11 5.80
C GLY A 143 9.77 -8.51 4.72
N ARG A 144 9.32 -9.11 3.63
CA ARG A 144 10.17 -9.47 2.48
C ARG A 144 10.50 -8.23 1.65
N GLY A 145 11.54 -7.54 2.00
CA GLY A 145 11.94 -6.32 1.31
C GLY A 145 12.37 -5.22 2.27
N ASN A 146 12.46 -5.51 3.57
CA ASN A 146 12.98 -4.61 4.59
C ASN A 146 14.23 -5.23 5.22
N SER A 147 15.32 -4.48 5.31
CA SER A 147 16.56 -4.89 5.97
C SER A 147 17.08 -3.76 6.86
N PRO A 148 17.01 -3.92 8.20
CA PRO A 148 17.56 -2.92 9.11
C PRO A 148 19.09 -2.96 9.08
N LEU A 149 19.72 -1.83 8.81
CA LEU A 149 21.16 -1.65 8.82
C LEU A 149 21.58 -0.93 10.12
N GLN A 150 22.24 -1.66 11.01
CA GLN A 150 22.67 -1.16 12.33
C GLN A 150 24.07 -0.54 12.28
N SER A 151 24.88 -0.93 11.32
CA SER A 151 26.24 -0.44 11.14
C SER A 151 26.62 -0.34 9.68
N THR A 152 27.62 0.48 9.36
CA THR A 152 28.18 0.61 8.00
C THR A 152 29.38 -0.32 7.75
N SER A 153 29.49 -1.42 8.51
CA SER A 153 30.51 -2.44 8.21
C SER A 153 30.25 -3.08 6.85
N SER A 154 31.31 -3.39 6.11
CA SER A 154 31.19 -4.05 4.79
C SER A 154 30.35 -5.33 4.86
N SER A 155 30.49 -6.07 5.97
CA SER A 155 29.77 -7.34 6.16
C SER A 155 28.26 -7.12 6.36
N ASP A 156 27.84 -6.07 7.09
CA ASP A 156 26.42 -5.80 7.34
C ASP A 156 25.75 -5.21 6.10
N ILE A 157 26.44 -4.34 5.38
CA ILE A 157 25.98 -3.82 4.09
C ILE A 157 25.78 -4.96 3.11
N GLN A 158 26.77 -5.85 2.95
CA GLN A 158 26.70 -6.96 2.02
C GLN A 158 25.54 -7.91 2.34
N LYS A 159 25.35 -8.26 3.62
CA LYS A 159 24.21 -9.09 4.05
C LYS A 159 22.87 -8.46 3.70
N SER A 160 22.72 -7.14 3.90
CA SER A 160 21.50 -6.43 3.57
C SER A 160 21.24 -6.40 2.06
N LEU A 161 22.28 -6.16 1.27
CA LEU A 161 22.18 -6.17 -0.20
C LEU A 161 21.88 -7.56 -0.75
N ASP A 162 22.50 -8.61 -0.22
CA ASP A 162 22.24 -10.00 -0.61
C ASP A 162 20.78 -10.39 -0.28
N PHE A 163 20.29 -10.01 0.90
CA PHE A 163 18.91 -10.26 1.29
C PHE A 163 17.89 -9.53 0.40
N LEU A 164 18.17 -8.29 0.05
CA LEU A 164 17.28 -7.47 -0.78
C LEU A 164 17.38 -7.81 -2.28
N GLY A 165 18.51 -8.40 -2.72
CA GLY A 165 18.72 -8.83 -4.10
C GLY A 165 18.77 -7.70 -5.12
N ASP A 166 18.39 -8.00 -6.37
CA ASP A 166 18.53 -7.06 -7.50
C ASP A 166 17.40 -6.02 -7.60
N ARG A 167 16.44 -6.04 -6.69
CA ARG A 167 15.31 -5.10 -6.69
C ARG A 167 15.79 -3.65 -6.55
N PRO A 168 15.12 -2.67 -7.16
CA PRO A 168 15.34 -1.25 -6.86
C PRO A 168 15.13 -0.99 -5.37
N LEU A 169 16.03 -0.21 -4.76
CA LEU A 169 16.03 0.04 -3.32
C LEU A 169 15.86 1.53 -3.01
N TYR A 170 15.41 1.80 -1.80
CA TYR A 170 15.48 3.09 -1.14
C TYR A 170 15.77 2.87 0.35
N ALA A 171 16.06 3.93 1.08
CA ALA A 171 16.34 3.88 2.50
C ALA A 171 15.37 4.78 3.26
N GLU A 172 15.01 4.38 4.48
CA GLU A 172 14.25 5.20 5.42
C GLU A 172 15.05 5.39 6.71
N GLY A 173 15.04 6.61 7.23
CA GLY A 173 15.54 6.91 8.56
C GLY A 173 14.73 6.17 9.63
N TRP A 174 15.38 5.81 10.72
CA TRP A 174 14.72 5.13 11.83
C TRP A 174 13.75 6.04 12.56
N CYS A 175 12.49 5.67 12.62
CA CYS A 175 11.47 6.44 13.31
C CYS A 175 11.26 5.89 14.73
N PRO A 176 11.43 6.70 15.78
CA PRO A 176 11.15 6.29 17.16
C PRO A 176 9.66 6.39 17.46
N PHE A 177 8.86 5.53 16.82
CA PHE A 177 7.42 5.50 17.02
C PHE A 177 7.03 4.77 18.30
N VAL A 178 5.88 5.12 18.85
CA VAL A 178 5.30 4.46 20.04
C VAL A 178 4.16 3.52 19.67
N LYS A 179 3.51 3.75 18.53
CA LYS A 179 2.44 2.90 17.99
C LYS A 179 2.45 2.93 16.47
N GLU A 180 2.04 1.82 15.88
CA GLU A 180 1.58 1.79 14.50
C GLU A 180 0.07 2.02 14.49
N VAL A 181 -0.39 2.87 13.59
CA VAL A 181 -1.80 3.21 13.44
C VAL A 181 -2.22 3.11 11.99
N ALA A 182 -3.49 2.79 11.77
CA ALA A 182 -4.04 2.74 10.42
C ALA A 182 -5.39 3.46 10.36
N VAL A 183 -5.68 4.06 9.22
CA VAL A 183 -6.96 4.69 8.91
C VAL A 183 -7.46 4.17 7.57
N MET A 184 -8.68 3.66 7.54
CA MET A 184 -9.36 3.34 6.29
C MET A 184 -10.04 4.59 5.76
N VAL A 185 -9.74 4.94 4.51
CA VAL A 185 -10.26 6.12 3.82
C VAL A 185 -11.00 5.71 2.56
N VAL A 186 -12.21 6.19 2.39
CA VAL A 186 -13.00 6.04 1.17
C VAL A 186 -12.91 7.32 0.35
N ARG A 187 -12.65 7.18 -0.93
CA ARG A 187 -12.67 8.27 -1.91
C ARG A 187 -13.67 7.93 -3.01
N ASN A 188 -14.59 8.85 -3.31
CA ASN A 188 -15.54 8.70 -4.42
C ASN A 188 -14.96 9.26 -5.74
N LYS A 189 -15.70 9.12 -6.82
CA LYS A 189 -15.31 9.60 -8.16
C LYS A 189 -15.17 11.13 -8.22
N GLU A 190 -15.97 11.85 -7.47
CA GLU A 190 -15.97 13.31 -7.38
C GLU A 190 -14.78 13.85 -6.58
N GLY A 191 -14.03 12.95 -5.93
CA GLY A 191 -12.85 13.30 -5.14
C GLY A 191 -13.16 13.59 -3.67
N GLU A 192 -14.40 13.41 -3.22
CA GLU A 192 -14.72 13.51 -1.81
C GLU A 192 -14.12 12.35 -1.04
N VAL A 193 -13.58 12.64 0.13
CA VAL A 193 -12.98 11.65 1.03
C VAL A 193 -13.73 11.59 2.35
N ARG A 194 -13.80 10.38 2.92
CA ARG A 194 -14.30 10.13 4.28
C ARG A 194 -13.49 9.01 4.90
N SER A 195 -13.18 9.12 6.17
CA SER A 195 -12.41 8.11 6.88
C SER A 195 -13.20 7.49 8.03
N TYR A 196 -12.82 6.26 8.35
CA TYR A 196 -13.18 5.61 9.60
C TYR A 196 -12.27 6.11 10.73
N ASP A 197 -12.63 5.81 11.97
CA ASP A 197 -11.75 6.07 13.11
C ASP A 197 -10.41 5.33 12.96
N ALA A 198 -9.36 5.98 13.45
CA ALA A 198 -8.04 5.37 13.49
C ALA A 198 -8.04 4.14 14.40
N VAL A 199 -7.23 3.16 14.03
CA VAL A 199 -7.03 1.93 14.78
C VAL A 199 -5.55 1.76 15.12
N GLU A 200 -5.27 1.10 16.23
CA GLU A 200 -3.91 0.62 16.54
C GLU A 200 -3.67 -0.71 15.83
N THR A 201 -2.54 -0.83 15.16
CA THR A 201 -2.09 -2.07 14.54
C THR A 201 -0.85 -2.60 15.24
N VAL A 202 -0.86 -3.89 15.56
CA VAL A 202 0.28 -4.57 16.18
C VAL A 202 0.79 -5.63 15.23
N HIS A 203 2.01 -5.44 14.75
CA HIS A 203 2.70 -6.40 13.90
C HIS A 203 3.66 -7.27 14.68
N LYS A 204 3.72 -8.54 14.33
CA LYS A 204 4.74 -9.48 14.76
C LYS A 204 5.32 -10.18 13.54
N ASP A 205 6.63 -10.13 13.40
CA ASP A 205 7.33 -10.66 12.22
C ASP A 205 6.80 -10.06 10.92
N SER A 206 6.55 -8.74 10.93
CA SER A 206 5.96 -7.95 9.83
C SER A 206 4.56 -8.41 9.37
N ILE A 207 3.87 -9.19 10.17
CA ILE A 207 2.50 -9.64 9.89
C ILE A 207 1.57 -8.99 10.92
N LEU A 208 0.50 -8.35 10.44
CA LEU A 208 -0.55 -7.81 11.31
C LEU A 208 -1.19 -8.93 12.14
N ARG A 209 -1.15 -8.80 13.46
CA ARG A 209 -1.70 -9.78 14.41
C ARG A 209 -2.92 -9.27 15.15
N VAL A 210 -2.89 -7.99 15.53
CA VAL A 210 -3.98 -7.39 16.30
C VAL A 210 -4.29 -6.03 15.73
N CYS A 211 -5.58 -5.77 15.55
CA CYS A 211 -6.11 -4.46 15.21
C CYS A 211 -7.08 -4.05 16.33
N THR A 212 -6.82 -2.94 16.99
CA THR A 212 -7.63 -2.44 18.11
C THR A 212 -8.35 -1.17 17.70
N ALA A 213 -9.66 -1.21 17.71
CA ALA A 213 -10.53 -0.07 17.41
C ALA A 213 -11.36 0.30 18.66
N PRO A 214 -11.60 1.58 18.92
CA PRO A 214 -10.91 2.73 18.34
C PRO A 214 -9.47 2.87 18.87
N LEU A 215 -8.66 3.67 18.19
CA LEU A 215 -7.31 4.00 18.66
C LEU A 215 -7.37 4.61 20.07
N ARG A 216 -6.62 4.01 20.99
CA ARG A 216 -6.47 4.50 22.38
C ARG A 216 -5.03 4.89 22.62
N ALA A 217 -4.77 6.17 22.74
CA ALA A 217 -3.47 6.71 23.08
C ALA A 217 -3.60 7.59 24.32
N LYS A 218 -3.33 7.01 25.50
CA LYS A 218 -3.45 7.72 26.78
C LYS A 218 -2.47 8.90 26.82
N GLY A 219 -2.97 10.09 27.11
CA GLY A 219 -2.18 11.32 27.13
C GLY A 219 -1.90 11.94 25.75
N MET A 220 -2.53 11.43 24.69
CA MET A 220 -2.41 11.93 23.31
C MET A 220 -3.80 12.31 22.80
N GLU A 221 -4.38 13.35 23.41
CA GLU A 221 -5.70 13.83 23.03
C GLU A 221 -5.70 14.33 21.59
N GLY A 222 -6.79 14.07 20.84
CA GLY A 222 -6.95 14.49 19.44
C GLY A 222 -6.12 13.68 18.42
N VAL A 223 -5.42 12.60 18.83
CA VAL A 223 -4.60 11.80 17.92
C VAL A 223 -5.45 11.10 16.84
N ASN A 224 -6.67 10.67 17.20
CA ASN A 224 -7.59 10.05 16.24
C ASN A 224 -7.94 11.03 15.10
N GLU A 225 -8.30 12.26 15.47
CA GLU A 225 -8.66 13.32 14.52
C GLU A 225 -7.47 13.67 13.63
N ARG A 226 -6.27 13.87 14.20
CA ARG A 226 -5.06 14.18 13.41
C ARG A 226 -4.67 13.07 12.46
N ALA A 227 -4.79 11.81 12.88
CA ALA A 227 -4.52 10.65 12.02
C ALA A 227 -5.50 10.59 10.85
N ARG A 228 -6.78 10.83 11.11
CA ARG A 228 -7.84 10.87 10.10
C ARG A 228 -7.62 12.01 9.10
N GLU A 229 -7.39 13.22 9.57
CA GLU A 229 -7.12 14.40 8.74
C GLU A 229 -5.90 14.18 7.82
N LEU A 230 -4.83 13.61 8.38
CA LEU A 230 -3.63 13.28 7.59
C LEU A 230 -3.93 12.24 6.52
N ALA A 231 -4.63 11.17 6.87
CA ALA A 231 -5.02 10.13 5.94
C ALA A 231 -5.95 10.64 4.83
N GLU A 232 -6.96 11.44 5.19
CA GLU A 232 -7.87 12.07 4.23
C GLU A 232 -7.13 13.03 3.29
N LYS A 233 -6.19 13.82 3.81
CA LYS A 233 -5.35 14.70 3.01
C LYS A 233 -4.49 13.91 2.02
N ALA A 234 -3.88 12.82 2.46
CA ALA A 234 -3.04 11.97 1.60
C ALA A 234 -3.86 11.34 0.46
N VAL A 235 -5.00 10.71 0.79
CA VAL A 235 -5.87 10.05 -0.18
C VAL A 235 -6.58 11.06 -1.09
N GLY A 236 -6.85 12.27 -0.61
CA GLY A 236 -7.43 13.36 -1.40
C GLY A 236 -6.58 13.75 -2.62
N HIS A 237 -5.27 13.53 -2.58
CA HIS A 237 -4.35 13.77 -3.70
C HIS A 237 -4.30 12.63 -4.72
N LEU A 238 -4.86 11.47 -4.42
CA LEU A 238 -4.89 10.34 -5.35
C LEU A 238 -5.99 10.54 -6.42
N GLN A 239 -5.96 9.71 -7.45
CA GLN A 239 -6.92 9.74 -8.55
C GLN A 239 -7.81 8.49 -8.54
N GLY A 240 -9.08 8.67 -8.88
CA GLY A 240 -10.06 7.60 -8.93
C GLY A 240 -10.72 7.32 -7.58
N ALA A 241 -11.77 6.51 -7.61
CA ALA A 241 -12.52 6.06 -6.45
C ALA A 241 -11.87 4.82 -5.82
N GLY A 242 -12.05 4.62 -4.54
CA GLY A 242 -11.55 3.42 -3.87
C GLY A 242 -11.64 3.49 -2.36
N ILE A 243 -11.22 2.40 -1.74
CA ILE A 243 -10.98 2.32 -0.31
C ILE A 243 -9.49 2.09 -0.09
N PHE A 244 -8.89 2.92 0.75
CA PHE A 244 -7.44 2.97 0.98
C PHE A 244 -7.14 2.76 2.45
N GLY A 245 -6.22 1.85 2.76
CA GLY A 245 -5.61 1.73 4.08
C GLY A 245 -4.40 2.64 4.15
N VAL A 246 -4.39 3.60 5.06
CA VAL A 246 -3.26 4.50 5.30
C VAL A 246 -2.60 4.11 6.61
N GLU A 247 -1.39 3.55 6.51
CA GLU A 247 -0.58 3.15 7.66
C GLU A 247 0.36 4.28 8.06
N MET A 248 0.50 4.47 9.36
CA MET A 248 1.23 5.59 9.93
C MET A 248 1.98 5.18 11.20
N PHE A 249 3.08 5.84 11.48
CA PHE A 249 3.74 5.84 12.77
C PHE A 249 3.23 6.97 13.66
N LEU A 250 2.80 6.65 14.87
CA LEU A 250 2.55 7.64 15.92
C LEU A 250 3.85 7.85 16.67
N MET A 251 4.38 9.07 16.60
CA MET A 251 5.66 9.43 17.23
C MET A 251 5.52 9.68 18.74
N ALA A 252 6.63 9.59 19.48
CA ALA A 252 6.64 9.73 20.93
C ALA A 252 6.22 11.11 21.45
N ASP A 253 6.39 12.15 20.63
CA ASP A 253 5.92 13.51 20.92
C ASP A 253 4.40 13.66 20.88
N GLY A 254 3.70 12.67 20.31
CA GLY A 254 2.24 12.67 20.17
C GLY A 254 1.70 13.72 19.19
N GLU A 255 2.58 14.51 18.57
CA GLU A 255 2.17 15.66 17.80
C GLU A 255 1.87 15.33 16.33
N SER A 256 2.54 14.36 15.74
CA SER A 256 2.32 14.09 14.31
C SER A 256 2.45 12.62 13.96
N PRO A 257 1.37 11.98 13.52
CA PRO A 257 1.52 10.73 12.77
C PRO A 257 2.26 11.03 11.45
N CYS A 258 3.17 10.14 11.05
CA CYS A 258 3.79 10.19 9.73
C CYS A 258 3.46 8.93 8.93
N ILE A 259 3.21 9.08 7.64
CA ILE A 259 2.84 7.96 6.77
C ILE A 259 4.04 7.05 6.53
N LEU A 260 3.79 5.73 6.59
CA LEU A 260 4.75 4.65 6.34
C LEU A 260 5.19 4.56 4.88
#